data_ed38bb5ed68359ebe941798c9133bf05
#
_entry.id   ed38bb5ed68359ebe941798c9133bf05
#
_cell.length_a   1.000
_cell.length_b   1.000
_cell.length_c   1.000
_cell.angle_alpha   90.00
_cell.angle_beta   90.00
_cell.angle_gamma   90.00
#
_symmetry.space_group_name_H-M   'P 1'
#
loop_
_entity.id
_entity.type
_entity.pdbx_description
1 polymer ?
#
loop_
_entity_poly.entity_id
_entity_poly.type
_entity_poly.pdbx_seq_one_letter_code
_entity_poly.pdbx_strand_id
1 'polypeptide(L)'
;METWIPSEWYDDILDKIAVATQQSVCSQKPTNFYEAYWPNSIWTKNTQYALGDLITSPTANNFLYECVSAGTSGGTEPGFATNATATFTDGTVTWKTHNNYSIVSTPMEPDDFIKTEIEHGKQLQVKEKVGILIYKSGPIAYTALLDVANKKMLHVTKATSVLGTPLEKGNLTVFYTYNIKHVAEQ
;
A
#
# COMPACT_ATOMS: atom_id res chain seq x y z
N MET A 1 21.86 1.22 -33.61
CA MET A 1 22.58 1.90 -32.54
C MET A 1 21.99 1.33 -31.25
N GLU A 2 22.68 0.33 -30.66
CA GLU A 2 22.22 -0.29 -29.41
C GLU A 2 22.47 0.72 -28.28
N THR A 3 21.41 1.23 -27.68
CA THR A 3 21.50 2.04 -26.48
C THR A 3 21.69 1.12 -25.27
N TRP A 4 22.90 0.88 -24.92
CA TRP A 4 23.26 0.18 -23.69
C TRP A 4 22.86 1.03 -22.48
N ILE A 5 21.92 0.55 -21.67
CA ILE A 5 21.67 1.14 -20.36
C ILE A 5 22.67 0.49 -19.41
N PRO A 6 23.56 1.28 -18.75
CA PRO A 6 24.54 0.72 -17.80
C PRO A 6 23.87 -0.12 -16.72
N SER A 7 24.49 -1.23 -16.34
CA SER A 7 23.96 -2.13 -15.28
C SER A 7 23.73 -1.42 -13.94
N GLU A 8 24.48 -0.36 -13.67
CA GLU A 8 24.36 0.51 -12.49
C GLU A 8 22.97 1.17 -12.38
N TRP A 9 22.32 1.49 -13.51
CA TRP A 9 20.99 2.08 -13.51
C TRP A 9 19.91 1.08 -13.09
N TYR A 10 20.10 -0.20 -13.41
CA TYR A 10 19.18 -1.26 -12.97
C TYR A 10 19.27 -1.48 -11.47
N ASP A 11 20.48 -1.42 -10.90
CA ASP A 11 20.68 -1.49 -9.44
C ASP A 11 19.99 -0.34 -8.73
N ASP A 12 20.16 0.90 -9.21
CA ASP A 12 19.56 2.09 -8.60
C ASP A 12 18.01 2.03 -8.58
N ILE A 13 17.39 1.53 -9.66
CA ILE A 13 15.94 1.37 -9.72
C ILE A 13 15.48 0.27 -8.76
N LEU A 14 16.12 -0.90 -8.78
CA LEU A 14 15.73 -2.02 -7.91
C LEU A 14 16.02 -1.71 -6.45
N ASP A 15 17.09 -0.99 -6.14
CA ASP A 15 17.40 -0.52 -4.79
C ASP A 15 16.35 0.46 -4.26
N LYS A 16 15.84 1.35 -5.10
CA LYS A 16 14.74 2.25 -4.74
C LYS A 16 13.42 1.51 -4.47
N ILE A 17 13.23 0.34 -5.04
CA ILE A 17 12.06 -0.51 -4.77
C ILE A 17 12.28 -1.38 -3.53
N ALA A 18 13.50 -1.86 -3.31
CA ALA A 18 13.85 -2.75 -2.19
C ALA A 18 13.80 -2.08 -0.80
N VAL A 19 13.59 -0.77 -0.73
CA VAL A 19 13.34 -0.03 0.53
C VAL A 19 11.85 0.01 0.92
N ALA A 20 10.99 -0.71 0.21
CA ALA A 20 9.58 -0.79 0.56
C ALA A 20 9.39 -1.37 1.96
N THR A 21 8.53 -0.74 2.74
CA THR A 21 8.20 -1.13 4.11
C THR A 21 6.78 -1.69 4.25
N GLN A 22 5.98 -1.64 3.18
CA GLN A 22 4.67 -2.28 3.11
C GLN A 22 4.39 -2.80 1.70
N GLN A 23 3.84 -3.99 1.62
CA GLN A 23 3.22 -4.53 0.40
C GLN A 23 1.70 -4.55 0.60
N SER A 24 0.96 -4.14 -0.43
CA SER A 24 -0.50 -4.14 -0.42
C SER A 24 -1.07 -4.78 -1.67
N VAL A 25 -2.20 -5.46 -1.53
CA VAL A 25 -3.05 -5.87 -2.65
C VAL A 25 -4.23 -4.92 -2.73
N CYS A 26 -4.49 -4.43 -3.92
CA CYS A 26 -5.49 -3.42 -4.20
C CYS A 26 -6.57 -3.96 -5.14
N SER A 27 -7.84 -3.56 -4.89
CA SER A 27 -8.99 -3.90 -5.72
C SER A 27 -9.08 -3.11 -7.03
N GLN A 28 -8.35 -1.99 -7.12
CA GLN A 28 -8.21 -1.13 -8.30
C GLN A 28 -6.76 -0.67 -8.43
N LYS A 29 -6.38 -0.13 -9.59
CA LYS A 29 -5.04 0.42 -9.81
C LYS A 29 -4.84 1.66 -8.95
N PRO A 30 -3.93 1.63 -7.97
CA PRO A 30 -3.60 2.82 -7.21
C PRO A 30 -2.74 3.77 -8.07
N THR A 31 -2.92 5.07 -7.90
CA THR A 31 -2.17 6.13 -8.56
C THR A 31 -1.26 6.90 -7.60
N ASN A 32 -1.47 6.73 -6.32
CA ASN A 32 -0.70 7.38 -5.26
C ASN A 32 -0.63 6.50 -4.00
N PHE A 33 0.17 6.94 -3.03
CA PHE A 33 0.40 6.25 -1.77
C PHE A 33 -0.90 5.96 -1.00
N TYR A 34 -1.79 6.94 -0.84
CA TYR A 34 -3.00 6.81 -0.02
C TYR A 34 -3.98 5.76 -0.54
N GLU A 35 -4.03 5.59 -1.85
CA GLU A 35 -4.90 4.60 -2.50
C GLU A 35 -4.44 3.15 -2.27
N ALA A 36 -3.15 2.93 -1.98
CA ALA A 36 -2.57 1.62 -1.74
C ALA A 36 -2.24 1.34 -0.26
N TYR A 37 -2.15 2.36 0.58
CA TYR A 37 -1.73 2.21 1.97
C TYR A 37 -2.86 1.69 2.86
N TRP A 38 -2.55 0.72 3.74
CA TRP A 38 -3.44 0.31 4.82
C TRP A 38 -2.80 0.65 6.16
N PRO A 39 -3.37 1.59 6.95
CA PRO A 39 -2.85 1.94 8.25
C PRO A 39 -3.21 0.87 9.29
N ASN A 40 -2.33 0.72 10.29
CA ASN A 40 -2.62 -0.12 11.45
C ASN A 40 -3.57 0.57 12.46
N SER A 41 -3.93 1.83 12.22
CA SER A 41 -4.72 2.65 13.13
C SER A 41 -6.16 2.74 12.64
N ILE A 42 -7.09 2.45 13.57
CA ILE A 42 -8.54 2.65 13.37
C ILE A 42 -8.94 3.86 14.22
N TRP A 43 -9.91 4.64 13.74
CA TRP A 43 -10.46 5.73 14.53
C TRP A 43 -10.88 5.28 15.93
N THR A 44 -10.53 6.08 16.92
CA THR A 44 -10.87 5.86 18.33
C THR A 44 -11.37 7.18 18.93
N LYS A 45 -12.43 7.09 19.74
CA LYS A 45 -13.04 8.25 20.40
C LYS A 45 -12.10 8.87 21.43
N ASN A 46 -12.22 10.19 21.65
CA ASN A 46 -11.47 10.95 22.66
C ASN A 46 -9.94 10.72 22.58
N THR A 47 -9.43 10.52 21.38
CA THR A 47 -8.03 10.21 21.11
C THR A 47 -7.35 11.40 20.43
N GLN A 48 -6.14 11.73 20.90
CA GLN A 48 -5.33 12.77 20.29
C GLN A 48 -4.66 12.24 19.03
N TYR A 49 -4.77 13.01 17.94
CA TYR A 49 -4.15 12.73 16.65
C TYR A 49 -3.20 13.87 16.26
N ALA A 50 -2.06 13.47 15.72
CA ALA A 50 -1.05 14.39 15.20
C ALA A 50 -1.28 14.69 13.71
N LEU A 51 -0.75 15.81 13.25
CA LEU A 51 -0.76 16.16 11.83
C LEU A 51 -0.10 15.06 11.00
N GLY A 52 -0.79 14.58 9.97
CA GLY A 52 -0.32 13.53 9.09
C GLY A 52 -0.65 12.09 9.54
N ASP A 53 -1.27 11.90 10.70
CA ASP A 53 -1.79 10.59 11.10
C ASP A 53 -2.80 10.07 10.09
N LEU A 54 -2.75 8.76 9.83
CA LEU A 54 -3.61 8.07 8.87
C LEU A 54 -4.42 7.00 9.61
N ILE A 55 -5.74 7.01 9.39
CA ILE A 55 -6.66 6.06 10.02
C ILE A 55 -7.66 5.50 9.01
N THR A 56 -8.28 4.37 9.38
CA THR A 56 -9.53 3.89 8.78
C THR A 56 -10.71 4.14 9.71
N SER A 57 -11.94 4.12 9.15
CA SER A 57 -13.13 4.06 9.97
C SER A 57 -13.27 2.68 10.66
N PRO A 58 -13.96 2.57 11.79
CA PRO A 58 -14.24 1.29 12.47
C PRO A 58 -14.93 0.28 11.55
N THR A 59 -15.85 0.75 10.74
CA THR A 59 -16.43 -0.04 9.65
C THR A 59 -15.62 0.24 8.39
N ALA A 60 -14.81 -0.74 7.96
CA ALA A 60 -13.96 -0.60 6.78
C ALA A 60 -14.78 -0.18 5.55
N ASN A 61 -14.35 0.88 4.92
CA ASN A 61 -14.90 1.43 3.69
C ASN A 61 -13.78 1.61 2.64
N ASN A 62 -14.08 2.29 1.54
CA ASN A 62 -13.10 2.53 0.47
C ASN A 62 -12.32 3.84 0.65
N PHE A 63 -12.16 4.29 1.91
CA PHE A 63 -11.52 5.56 2.22
C PHE A 63 -10.50 5.43 3.34
N LEU A 64 -9.51 6.30 3.26
CA LEU A 64 -8.48 6.56 4.25
C LEU A 64 -8.61 8.01 4.70
N TYR A 65 -8.37 8.28 5.96
CA TYR A 65 -8.52 9.61 6.55
C TYR A 65 -7.18 10.09 7.08
N GLU A 66 -6.75 11.26 6.61
CA GLU A 66 -5.51 11.93 7.02
C GLU A 66 -5.85 13.09 7.98
N CYS A 67 -5.20 13.12 9.12
CA CYS A 67 -5.26 14.26 10.03
C CYS A 67 -4.56 15.48 9.40
N VAL A 68 -5.32 16.47 9.01
CA VAL A 68 -4.81 17.73 8.41
C VAL A 68 -4.81 18.90 9.39
N SER A 69 -5.43 18.73 10.55
CA SER A 69 -5.31 19.62 11.71
C SER A 69 -5.31 18.78 12.97
N ALA A 70 -4.19 18.81 13.71
CA ALA A 70 -4.01 18.04 14.94
C ALA A 70 -5.08 18.42 15.98
N GLY A 71 -5.52 17.43 16.76
CA GLY A 71 -6.55 17.64 17.77
C GLY A 71 -6.99 16.34 18.43
N THR A 72 -8.10 16.42 19.15
CA THR A 72 -8.72 15.27 19.82
C THR A 72 -10.05 14.94 19.14
N SER A 73 -10.23 13.66 18.79
CA SER A 73 -11.49 13.16 18.20
C SER A 73 -12.67 13.31 19.16
N GLY A 74 -13.86 13.34 18.61
CA GLY A 74 -15.09 13.43 19.39
C GLY A 74 -15.35 12.21 20.25
N GLY A 75 -16.32 12.32 21.15
CA GLY A 75 -16.77 11.20 22.01
C GLY A 75 -17.65 10.18 21.28
N THR A 76 -18.11 10.49 20.08
CA THR A 76 -18.94 9.64 19.24
C THR A 76 -18.32 9.51 17.85
N GLU A 77 -18.53 8.37 17.20
CA GLU A 77 -18.06 8.16 15.83
C GLU A 77 -18.61 9.22 14.89
N PRO A 78 -17.74 9.92 14.11
CA PRO A 78 -18.19 10.95 13.19
C PRO A 78 -18.87 10.32 11.96
N GLY A 79 -19.68 11.12 11.26
CA GLY A 79 -20.11 10.79 9.92
C GLY A 79 -18.94 10.88 8.94
N PHE A 80 -18.21 9.77 8.79
CA PHE A 80 -17.04 9.70 7.90
C PHE A 80 -17.41 10.10 6.47
N ALA A 81 -16.72 11.10 5.93
CA ALA A 81 -16.94 11.54 4.57
C ALA A 81 -16.60 10.41 3.57
N THR A 82 -17.45 10.23 2.57
CA THR A 82 -17.33 9.21 1.51
C THR A 82 -17.05 9.83 0.13
N ASN A 83 -16.43 10.99 0.13
CA ASN A 83 -15.99 11.69 -1.08
C ASN A 83 -14.50 11.99 -0.95
N ALA A 84 -13.69 11.49 -1.86
CA ALA A 84 -12.27 11.78 -1.91
C ALA A 84 -12.03 13.30 -1.96
N THR A 85 -11.00 13.78 -1.26
CA THR A 85 -10.66 15.19 -1.06
C THR A 85 -11.56 15.99 -0.11
N ALA A 86 -12.69 15.45 0.34
CA ALA A 86 -13.51 16.10 1.35
C ALA A 86 -12.75 16.24 2.67
N THR A 87 -13.05 17.31 3.40
CA THR A 87 -12.59 17.50 4.78
C THR A 87 -13.78 17.55 5.73
N PHE A 88 -13.60 17.05 6.96
CA PHE A 88 -14.61 17.15 8.01
C PHE A 88 -13.93 17.26 9.37
N THR A 89 -14.65 17.84 10.33
CA THR A 89 -14.18 18.02 11.70
C THR A 89 -14.80 16.97 12.61
N ASP A 90 -14.00 16.46 13.55
CA ASP A 90 -14.40 15.48 14.56
C ASP A 90 -13.76 15.87 15.90
N GLY A 91 -14.55 16.41 16.81
CA GLY A 91 -14.02 17.05 18.01
C GLY A 91 -13.21 18.31 17.62
N THR A 92 -11.89 18.30 17.88
CA THR A 92 -10.97 19.38 17.48
C THR A 92 -10.03 18.98 16.35
N VAL A 93 -10.09 17.72 15.89
CA VAL A 93 -9.29 17.24 14.76
C VAL A 93 -10.01 17.48 13.44
N THR A 94 -9.25 17.80 12.38
CA THR A 94 -9.79 17.88 11.02
C THR A 94 -9.19 16.77 10.16
N TRP A 95 -10.05 16.01 9.51
CA TRP A 95 -9.72 14.92 8.63
C TRP A 95 -9.87 15.30 7.17
N LYS A 96 -8.97 14.81 6.32
CA LYS A 96 -9.08 14.82 4.86
C LYS A 96 -9.27 13.40 4.35
N THR A 97 -10.23 13.21 3.47
CA THR A 97 -10.59 11.92 2.90
C THR A 97 -9.76 11.63 1.65
N HIS A 98 -9.23 10.41 1.55
CA HIS A 98 -8.57 9.87 0.36
C HIS A 98 -9.27 8.59 -0.09
N ASN A 99 -9.29 8.30 -1.40
CA ASN A 99 -9.66 6.96 -1.87
C ASN A 99 -8.68 5.92 -1.31
N ASN A 100 -9.18 4.72 -1.03
CA ASN A 100 -8.35 3.60 -0.60
C ASN A 100 -8.80 2.30 -1.24
N TYR A 101 -7.93 1.70 -2.04
CA TYR A 101 -8.18 0.45 -2.77
C TYR A 101 -7.49 -0.76 -2.14
N SER A 102 -6.69 -0.55 -1.11
CA SER A 102 -6.03 -1.63 -0.37
C SER A 102 -7.08 -2.52 0.31
N ILE A 103 -6.95 -3.82 0.15
CA ILE A 103 -7.82 -4.84 0.77
C ILE A 103 -7.07 -5.71 1.77
N VAL A 104 -5.77 -5.82 1.59
CA VAL A 104 -4.86 -6.54 2.47
C VAL A 104 -3.46 -5.95 2.35
N SER A 105 -2.72 -5.89 3.44
CA SER A 105 -1.33 -5.44 3.44
C SER A 105 -0.48 -6.24 4.42
N THR A 106 0.83 -6.21 4.22
CA THR A 106 1.82 -6.81 5.11
C THR A 106 3.04 -5.91 5.21
N PRO A 107 3.68 -5.81 6.39
CA PRO A 107 4.96 -5.14 6.51
C PRO A 107 6.03 -5.86 5.69
N MET A 108 6.98 -5.10 5.21
CA MET A 108 8.14 -5.59 4.44
C MET A 108 9.43 -5.20 5.15
N GLU A 109 10.38 -6.13 5.13
CA GLU A 109 11.72 -5.97 5.67
C GLU A 109 12.76 -6.12 4.55
N PRO A 110 14.00 -5.63 4.72
CA PRO A 110 15.05 -5.75 3.70
C PRO A 110 15.27 -7.19 3.22
N ASP A 111 15.16 -8.16 4.13
CA ASP A 111 15.33 -9.59 3.83
C ASP A 111 14.21 -10.19 2.98
N ASP A 112 13.12 -9.47 2.75
CA ASP A 112 12.04 -9.89 1.86
C ASP A 112 12.38 -9.70 0.38
N PHE A 113 13.53 -9.08 0.09
CA PHE A 113 13.99 -8.76 -1.25
C PHE A 113 15.29 -9.49 -1.58
N ILE A 114 15.32 -10.16 -2.75
CA ILE A 114 16.53 -10.80 -3.26
C ILE A 114 16.84 -10.23 -4.65
N LYS A 115 18.00 -9.58 -4.77
CA LYS A 115 18.51 -9.14 -6.08
C LYS A 115 19.33 -10.25 -6.72
N THR A 116 19.11 -10.49 -8.00
CA THR A 116 19.87 -11.45 -8.80
C THR A 116 20.19 -10.90 -10.18
N GLU A 117 21.37 -11.27 -10.68
CA GLU A 117 21.71 -11.08 -12.09
C GLU A 117 20.89 -12.05 -12.95
N ILE A 118 20.42 -11.57 -14.08
CA ILE A 118 19.75 -12.36 -15.11
C ILE A 118 20.34 -12.01 -16.46
N GLU A 119 20.05 -12.82 -17.48
CA GLU A 119 20.49 -12.54 -18.84
C GLU A 119 19.93 -11.17 -19.27
N HIS A 120 20.83 -10.27 -19.69
CA HIS A 120 20.56 -8.91 -20.11
C HIS A 120 19.92 -7.97 -19.08
N GLY A 121 20.14 -8.22 -17.76
CA GLY A 121 19.61 -7.29 -16.75
C GLY A 121 19.67 -7.80 -15.33
N LYS A 122 18.79 -7.25 -14.49
CA LYS A 122 18.67 -7.61 -13.08
C LYS A 122 17.23 -7.87 -12.70
N GLN A 123 17.06 -8.66 -11.64
CA GLN A 123 15.78 -9.03 -11.09
C GLN A 123 15.77 -8.77 -9.59
N LEU A 124 14.66 -8.20 -9.10
CA LEU A 124 14.32 -8.14 -7.70
C LEU A 124 13.20 -9.16 -7.43
N GLN A 125 13.49 -10.19 -6.67
CA GLN A 125 12.50 -11.13 -6.19
C GLN A 125 11.92 -10.61 -4.88
N VAL A 126 10.59 -10.55 -4.82
CA VAL A 126 9.84 -10.30 -3.57
C VAL A 126 9.42 -11.66 -3.02
N LYS A 127 9.83 -11.94 -1.78
CA LYS A 127 9.56 -13.22 -1.11
C LYS A 127 8.09 -13.40 -0.76
N GLU A 128 7.70 -14.64 -0.59
CA GLU A 128 6.38 -15.03 -0.12
C GLU A 128 6.13 -14.55 1.31
N LYS A 129 4.90 -14.10 1.56
CA LYS A 129 4.37 -13.82 2.90
C LYS A 129 3.09 -14.62 3.12
N VAL A 130 3.00 -15.34 4.23
CA VAL A 130 1.88 -16.21 4.58
C VAL A 130 1.11 -15.72 5.80
N GLY A 131 -0.14 -16.16 5.94
CA GLY A 131 -0.94 -15.89 7.13
C GLY A 131 -1.35 -14.44 7.29
N ILE A 132 -1.54 -13.71 6.20
CA ILE A 132 -1.85 -12.28 6.21
C ILE A 132 -3.36 -12.09 6.30
N LEU A 133 -3.81 -11.32 7.30
CA LEU A 133 -5.22 -11.04 7.53
C LEU A 133 -5.78 -10.10 6.46
N ILE A 134 -6.92 -10.46 5.88
CA ILE A 134 -7.65 -9.65 4.91
C ILE A 134 -8.54 -8.65 5.68
N TYR A 135 -8.31 -7.36 5.48
CA TYR A 135 -9.01 -6.29 6.18
C TYR A 135 -10.34 -5.91 5.53
N LYS A 136 -10.43 -6.07 4.21
CA LYS A 136 -11.60 -5.68 3.42
C LYS A 136 -11.80 -6.67 2.28
N SER A 137 -13.04 -7.09 2.03
CA SER A 137 -13.36 -7.95 0.89
C SER A 137 -13.20 -7.21 -0.44
N GLY A 138 -12.72 -7.90 -1.46
CA GLY A 138 -12.59 -7.33 -2.80
C GLY A 138 -11.80 -8.19 -3.77
N PRO A 139 -11.84 -7.84 -5.06
CA PRO A 139 -11.07 -8.52 -6.09
C PRO A 139 -9.58 -8.20 -5.96
N ILE A 140 -8.74 -9.16 -6.30
CA ILE A 140 -7.30 -8.95 -6.45
C ILE A 140 -7.05 -8.36 -7.84
N ALA A 141 -6.62 -7.11 -7.93
CA ALA A 141 -6.36 -6.46 -9.21
C ALA A 141 -4.90 -5.99 -9.36
N TYR A 142 -4.32 -5.42 -8.31
CA TYR A 142 -2.96 -4.88 -8.32
C TYR A 142 -2.22 -5.19 -7.03
N THR A 143 -0.90 -5.24 -7.12
CA THR A 143 0.02 -5.26 -5.96
C THR A 143 0.84 -3.99 -5.99
N ALA A 144 1.00 -3.35 -4.83
CA ALA A 144 1.80 -2.15 -4.65
C ALA A 144 2.87 -2.34 -3.58
N LEU A 145 4.05 -1.77 -3.78
CA LEU A 145 5.12 -1.65 -2.79
C LEU A 145 5.24 -0.19 -2.36
N LEU A 146 5.29 0.04 -1.06
CA LEU A 146 5.21 1.37 -0.45
C LEU A 146 6.40 1.62 0.48
N ASP A 147 6.94 2.83 0.43
CA ASP A 147 7.75 3.42 1.48
C ASP A 147 6.81 4.23 2.39
N VAL A 148 6.45 3.65 3.53
CA VAL A 148 5.47 4.24 4.43
C VAL A 148 5.99 5.50 5.10
N ALA A 149 7.26 5.52 5.48
CA ALA A 149 7.88 6.65 6.17
C ALA A 149 7.87 7.92 5.30
N ASN A 150 8.11 7.77 4.00
CA ASN A 150 8.14 8.87 3.04
C ASN A 150 6.81 9.08 2.29
N LYS A 151 5.76 8.32 2.62
CA LYS A 151 4.46 8.32 1.94
C LYS A 151 4.59 8.20 0.42
N LYS A 152 5.42 7.25 -0.05
CA LYS A 152 5.68 7.02 -1.47
C LYS A 152 5.20 5.65 -1.93
N MET A 153 4.62 5.61 -3.12
CA MET A 153 4.40 4.37 -3.85
C MET A 153 5.61 4.13 -4.75
N LEU A 154 6.32 3.03 -4.50
CA LEU A 154 7.59 2.71 -5.17
C LEU A 154 7.39 1.86 -6.42
N HIS A 155 6.43 0.94 -6.37
CA HIS A 155 6.12 0.05 -7.49
C HIS A 155 4.65 -0.33 -7.46
N VAL A 156 4.05 -0.51 -8.62
CA VAL A 156 2.71 -1.06 -8.79
C VAL A 156 2.70 -2.00 -9.99
N THR A 157 2.16 -3.19 -9.80
CA THR A 157 2.01 -4.17 -10.87
C THR A 157 0.60 -4.77 -10.85
N LYS A 158 0.14 -5.23 -12.02
CA LYS A 158 -1.10 -6.00 -12.09
C LYS A 158 -0.88 -7.32 -11.35
N ALA A 159 -1.76 -7.65 -10.42
CA ALA A 159 -1.66 -8.91 -9.72
C ALA A 159 -2.01 -10.05 -10.68
N THR A 160 -1.13 -11.02 -10.77
CA THR A 160 -1.42 -12.30 -11.43
C THR A 160 -2.15 -13.18 -10.43
N SER A 161 -3.46 -13.02 -10.34
CA SER A 161 -4.27 -13.88 -9.48
C SER A 161 -4.39 -15.26 -10.11
N VAL A 162 -3.86 -16.26 -9.46
CA VAL A 162 -4.06 -17.67 -9.83
C VAL A 162 -5.47 -18.15 -9.45
N LEU A 163 -6.21 -17.43 -8.61
CA LEU A 163 -7.40 -17.98 -7.95
C LEU A 163 -8.75 -17.35 -8.34
N GLY A 164 -8.82 -16.36 -9.21
CA GLY A 164 -10.10 -15.84 -9.73
C GLY A 164 -11.22 -15.48 -8.71
N THR A 165 -11.01 -15.80 -7.44
CA THR A 165 -11.95 -15.56 -6.35
C THR A 165 -11.58 -14.28 -5.61
N PRO A 166 -12.54 -13.39 -5.32
CA PRO A 166 -12.31 -12.24 -4.44
C PRO A 166 -11.81 -12.68 -3.06
N LEU A 167 -10.94 -11.87 -2.47
CA LEU A 167 -10.55 -12.06 -1.07
C LEU A 167 -11.71 -11.67 -0.16
N GLU A 168 -11.89 -12.39 0.95
CA GLU A 168 -12.94 -12.13 1.92
C GLU A 168 -12.35 -11.66 3.25
N LYS A 169 -12.91 -10.58 3.80
CA LYS A 169 -12.53 -10.01 5.09
C LYS A 169 -12.57 -11.06 6.18
N GLY A 170 -11.53 -11.08 7.01
CA GLY A 170 -11.38 -11.99 8.16
C GLY A 170 -10.68 -13.31 7.83
N ASN A 171 -10.52 -13.65 6.54
CA ASN A 171 -9.74 -14.81 6.13
C ASN A 171 -8.23 -14.49 6.10
N LEU A 172 -7.41 -15.52 6.11
CA LEU A 172 -5.97 -15.40 5.89
C LEU A 172 -5.65 -15.65 4.41
N THR A 173 -4.62 -14.98 3.94
CA THR A 173 -4.12 -15.10 2.56
C THR A 173 -2.62 -15.27 2.50
N VAL A 174 -2.11 -15.51 1.31
CA VAL A 174 -0.69 -15.62 0.99
C VAL A 174 -0.36 -14.61 -0.11
N PHE A 175 0.72 -13.86 0.09
CA PHE A 175 1.35 -13.09 -0.98
C PHE A 175 2.45 -13.96 -1.58
N TYR A 176 2.21 -14.49 -2.76
CA TYR A 176 3.17 -15.34 -3.43
C TYR A 176 4.41 -14.57 -3.88
N THR A 177 5.52 -15.29 -3.98
CA THR A 177 6.76 -14.78 -4.60
C THR A 177 6.47 -14.25 -6.00
N TYR A 178 7.00 -13.08 -6.33
CA TYR A 178 7.00 -12.53 -7.67
C TYR A 178 8.30 -11.78 -7.98
N ASN A 179 8.56 -11.56 -9.26
CA ASN A 179 9.78 -10.95 -9.72
C ASN A 179 9.50 -9.64 -10.44
N ILE A 180 10.26 -8.61 -10.06
CA ILE A 180 10.34 -7.35 -10.78
C ILE A 180 11.61 -7.42 -11.63
N LYS A 181 11.46 -7.46 -12.94
CA LYS A 181 12.58 -7.58 -13.87
C LYS A 181 12.84 -6.23 -14.53
N HIS A 182 14.09 -5.89 -14.65
CA HIS A 182 14.55 -4.81 -15.50
C HIS A 182 15.55 -5.40 -16.50
N VAL A 183 15.14 -5.46 -17.74
CA VAL A 183 15.93 -6.02 -18.85
C VAL A 183 16.12 -4.97 -19.94
N ALA A 184 17.26 -5.00 -20.61
CA ALA A 184 17.46 -4.20 -21.81
C ALA A 184 16.52 -4.69 -22.91
N GLU A 185 15.86 -3.77 -23.59
CA GLU A 185 15.14 -4.11 -24.83
C GLU A 185 16.16 -4.54 -25.88
N GLN A 186 15.89 -5.66 -26.56
CA GLN A 186 16.70 -6.17 -27.67
C GLN A 186 16.35 -5.47 -28.97
#